data_c7b670b7e8f1e7ae9c591c963d5b4a24
#
_entry.id   c7b670b7e8f1e7ae9c591c963d5b4a24
#
_cell.length_a   1.000
_cell.length_b   1.000
_cell.length_c   1.000
_cell.angle_alpha   90.00
_cell.angle_beta   90.00
_cell.angle_gamma   90.00
#
_symmetry.space_group_name_H-M   'P 1'
#
loop_
_entity.id
_entity.type
_entity.pdbx_description
1 polymer ?
#
loop_
_entity_poly.entity_id
_entity_poly.type
_entity_poly.pdbx_seq_one_letter_code
_entity_poly.pdbx_strand_id
1 'polypeptide(L)'
;QRQMCIRDRIHQHFKLVDVFTAAENIVLGLPGEKGKMDKAAVGKAVREIADRYGFDIDPNQKIYEMSVSQKQTVEIVKVLYRGADILILDEPTAVLTPQETDKLFAIMRNMKADGKSLIIITHKLHEVLDVSDRVAVLRKGEYVGDVATKDADQQSLTDMTVSYTHL
;
A
#
# COMPACT_ATOMS: atom_id res chain seq x y z
N GLN A 1 4.91 26.06 3.62
CA GLN A 1 4.15 25.24 2.68
C GLN A 1 4.63 23.79 2.83
N ARG A 2 3.85 22.95 3.52
CA ARG A 2 4.06 21.51 3.46
C ARG A 2 3.67 21.11 2.04
N GLN A 3 4.65 20.80 1.21
CA GLN A 3 4.38 20.10 -0.05
C GLN A 3 3.77 18.76 0.32
N MET A 4 2.47 18.61 0.08
CA MET A 4 1.81 17.30 0.10
C MET A 4 2.51 16.45 -0.97
N CYS A 5 3.35 15.52 -0.52
CA CYS A 5 3.94 14.53 -1.41
C CYS A 5 2.87 13.50 -1.80
N ILE A 6 2.00 13.86 -2.75
CA ILE A 6 1.16 12.91 -3.53
C ILE A 6 2.08 12.01 -4.41
N ARG A 7 3.35 11.82 -4.03
CA ARG A 7 4.36 11.18 -4.89
C ARG A 7 4.56 9.70 -4.63
N ASP A 8 3.94 9.14 -3.62
CA ASP A 8 4.25 7.76 -3.22
C ASP A 8 3.11 6.81 -3.55
N ARG A 9 2.91 6.61 -4.85
CA ARG A 9 2.09 5.53 -5.40
C ARG A 9 2.91 4.24 -5.38
N ILE A 10 2.41 3.24 -4.71
CA ILE A 10 2.93 1.89 -4.76
C ILE A 10 2.39 1.24 -6.03
N HIS A 11 3.27 1.04 -6.99
CA HIS A 11 2.93 0.52 -8.31
C HIS A 11 2.82 -1.01 -8.27
N GLN A 12 2.06 -1.57 -9.20
CA GLN A 12 1.97 -3.01 -9.45
C GLN A 12 3.35 -3.64 -9.77
N HIS A 13 4.31 -2.86 -10.28
CA HIS A 13 5.70 -3.28 -10.47
C HIS A 13 6.59 -2.60 -9.43
N PHE A 14 7.23 -3.42 -8.60
CA PHE A 14 8.13 -2.96 -7.54
C PHE A 14 9.32 -2.18 -8.11
N LYS A 15 9.59 -1.02 -7.52
CA LYS A 15 10.77 -0.20 -7.82
C LYS A 15 11.88 -0.48 -6.81
N LEU A 16 12.26 -1.75 -6.69
CA LEU A 16 13.28 -2.24 -5.78
C LEU A 16 14.52 -2.67 -6.57
N VAL A 17 15.68 -2.48 -5.97
CA VAL A 17 16.95 -2.97 -6.49
C VAL A 17 17.23 -4.33 -5.87
N ASP A 18 17.21 -5.39 -6.69
CA ASP A 18 17.24 -6.79 -6.23
C ASP A 18 18.49 -7.13 -5.41
N VAL A 19 19.65 -6.59 -5.78
CA VAL A 19 20.93 -6.86 -5.08
C VAL A 19 21.09 -6.12 -3.76
N PHE A 20 20.19 -5.19 -3.44
CA PHE A 20 20.20 -4.45 -2.20
C PHE A 20 19.37 -5.16 -1.12
N THR A 21 19.63 -4.81 0.14
CA THR A 21 18.78 -5.23 1.27
C THR A 21 17.49 -4.40 1.33
N ALA A 22 16.52 -4.85 2.14
CA ALA A 22 15.32 -4.07 2.41
C ALA A 22 15.67 -2.67 2.95
N ALA A 23 16.55 -2.59 3.94
CA ALA A 23 16.99 -1.31 4.53
C ALA A 23 17.65 -0.40 3.48
N GLU A 24 18.53 -0.94 2.63
CA GLU A 24 19.18 -0.18 1.57
C GLU A 24 18.17 0.37 0.54
N ASN A 25 17.14 -0.41 0.18
CA ASN A 25 16.07 0.04 -0.72
C ASN A 25 15.18 1.11 -0.09
N ILE A 26 14.87 1.01 1.20
CA ILE A 26 14.01 1.96 1.91
C ILE A 26 14.62 3.36 1.92
N VAL A 27 15.92 3.48 2.15
CA VAL A 27 16.62 4.78 2.19
C VAL A 27 17.12 5.26 0.84
N LEU A 28 17.07 4.42 -0.18
CA LEU A 28 17.56 4.76 -1.52
C LEU A 28 16.90 6.04 -2.07
N GLY A 29 17.71 7.02 -2.43
CA GLY A 29 17.24 8.30 -3.00
C GLY A 29 16.74 9.33 -1.97
N LEU A 30 16.88 9.07 -0.67
CA LEU A 30 16.67 10.10 0.33
C LEU A 30 17.84 11.11 0.30
N PRO A 31 17.56 12.41 0.46
CA PRO A 31 18.61 13.40 0.68
C PRO A 31 19.24 13.10 2.04
N GLY A 32 20.30 12.39 2.03
CA GLY A 32 21.02 12.00 3.22
C GLY A 32 22.49 12.24 3.04
N GLU A 33 23.14 12.48 4.12
CA GLU A 33 24.54 12.80 4.32
C GLU A 33 25.45 12.21 3.25
N LYS A 34 26.35 13.03 2.73
CA LYS A 34 27.53 12.58 1.96
C LYS A 34 28.42 11.75 2.89
N GLY A 35 27.99 10.54 3.23
CA GLY A 35 28.64 9.67 4.18
C GLY A 35 28.08 8.25 4.16
N LYS A 36 28.72 7.36 4.89
CA LYS A 36 28.27 5.98 5.05
C LYS A 36 26.89 5.94 5.71
N MET A 37 25.92 5.29 5.07
CA MET A 37 24.62 4.98 5.67
C MET A 37 24.86 4.26 7.01
N ASP A 38 24.29 4.80 8.08
CA ASP A 38 24.24 4.08 9.35
C ASP A 38 23.19 2.95 9.26
N LYS A 39 23.68 1.76 8.86
CA LYS A 39 22.82 0.57 8.70
C LYS A 39 22.11 0.19 10.00
N ALA A 40 22.71 0.46 11.16
CA ALA A 40 22.11 0.13 12.45
C ALA A 40 20.94 1.05 12.76
N ALA A 41 21.08 2.36 12.55
CA ALA A 41 20.02 3.34 12.74
C ALA A 41 18.85 3.10 11.78
N VAL A 42 19.13 2.85 10.50
CA VAL A 42 18.10 2.53 9.50
C VAL A 42 17.38 1.24 9.86
N GLY A 43 18.13 0.18 10.19
CA GLY A 43 17.52 -1.11 10.58
C GLY A 43 16.65 -0.99 11.84
N LYS A 44 17.02 -0.13 12.79
CA LYS A 44 16.20 0.16 13.97
C LYS A 44 14.89 0.86 13.57
N ALA A 45 14.97 1.93 12.79
CA ALA A 45 13.79 2.68 12.34
C ALA A 45 12.83 1.82 11.48
N VAL A 46 13.37 0.94 10.64
CA VAL A 46 12.56 -0.03 9.86
C VAL A 46 11.83 -0.99 10.78
N ARG A 47 12.49 -1.52 11.81
CA ARG A 47 11.85 -2.39 12.81
C ARG A 47 10.77 -1.66 13.61
N GLU A 48 11.00 -0.42 14.03
CA GLU A 48 9.98 0.39 14.73
C GLU A 48 8.70 0.57 13.88
N ILE A 49 8.84 0.81 12.57
CA ILE A 49 7.71 0.87 11.65
C ILE A 49 7.04 -0.50 11.51
N ALA A 50 7.84 -1.56 11.38
CA ALA A 50 7.35 -2.91 11.24
C ALA A 50 6.51 -3.34 12.47
N ASP A 51 7.04 -3.12 13.66
CA ASP A 51 6.36 -3.44 14.93
C ASP A 51 5.07 -2.62 15.11
N ARG A 52 5.12 -1.32 14.73
CA ARG A 52 3.96 -0.42 14.85
C ARG A 52 2.75 -0.88 14.03
N TYR A 53 2.97 -1.37 12.82
CA TYR A 53 1.89 -1.73 11.89
C TYR A 53 1.68 -3.24 11.74
N GLY A 54 2.59 -4.07 12.24
CA GLY A 54 2.52 -5.52 12.16
C GLY A 54 3.11 -6.09 10.87
N PHE A 55 4.12 -5.43 10.28
CA PHE A 55 4.86 -5.97 9.15
C PHE A 55 5.87 -7.04 9.59
N ASP A 56 5.99 -8.08 8.78
CA ASP A 56 7.06 -9.08 8.91
C ASP A 56 8.16 -8.77 7.87
N ILE A 57 9.23 -8.11 8.32
CA ILE A 57 10.34 -7.68 7.46
C ILE A 57 11.68 -7.82 8.19
N ASP A 58 12.65 -8.47 7.54
CA ASP A 58 14.05 -8.41 7.95
C ASP A 58 14.77 -7.30 7.16
N PRO A 59 15.23 -6.22 7.82
CA PRO A 59 15.95 -5.13 7.17
C PRO A 59 17.21 -5.55 6.41
N ASN A 60 17.81 -6.69 6.78
CA ASN A 60 19.06 -7.17 6.19
C ASN A 60 18.86 -8.17 5.06
N GLN A 61 17.64 -8.69 4.87
CA GLN A 61 17.33 -9.63 3.80
C GLN A 61 17.48 -8.95 2.43
N LYS A 62 18.07 -9.67 1.48
CA LYS A 62 18.22 -9.21 0.08
C LYS A 62 16.89 -9.33 -0.65
N ILE A 63 16.58 -8.35 -1.52
CA ILE A 63 15.32 -8.33 -2.25
C ILE A 63 15.13 -9.54 -3.16
N TYR A 64 16.18 -10.06 -3.78
CA TYR A 64 16.08 -11.25 -4.64
C TYR A 64 15.71 -12.54 -3.88
N GLU A 65 15.89 -12.57 -2.53
CA GLU A 65 15.49 -13.67 -1.65
C GLU A 65 14.06 -13.57 -1.14
N MET A 66 13.39 -12.45 -1.42
CA MET A 66 12.07 -12.13 -0.90
C MET A 66 10.95 -12.65 -1.79
N SER A 67 9.87 -13.11 -1.16
CA SER A 67 8.60 -13.36 -1.83
C SER A 67 7.99 -12.05 -2.37
N VAL A 68 6.98 -12.17 -3.22
CA VAL A 68 6.24 -11.01 -3.76
C VAL A 68 5.60 -10.19 -2.65
N SER A 69 4.99 -10.86 -1.67
CA SER A 69 4.38 -10.27 -0.48
C SER A 69 5.39 -9.47 0.34
N GLN A 70 6.60 -10.03 0.56
CA GLN A 70 7.67 -9.34 1.28
C GLN A 70 8.18 -8.12 0.50
N LYS A 71 8.33 -8.22 -0.83
CA LYS A 71 8.71 -7.07 -1.68
C LYS A 71 7.68 -5.93 -1.59
N GLN A 72 6.40 -6.28 -1.57
CA GLN A 72 5.33 -5.30 -1.36
C GLN A 72 5.44 -4.63 0.02
N THR A 73 5.72 -5.40 1.06
CA THR A 73 5.98 -4.87 2.40
C THR A 73 7.12 -3.85 2.40
N VAL A 74 8.24 -4.14 1.72
CA VAL A 74 9.37 -3.21 1.59
C VAL A 74 8.93 -1.89 0.95
N GLU A 75 8.13 -1.93 -0.13
CA GLU A 75 7.62 -0.71 -0.78
C GLU A 75 6.72 0.11 0.14
N ILE A 76 5.83 -0.54 0.92
CA ILE A 76 4.97 0.17 1.87
C ILE A 76 5.82 0.80 2.99
N VAL A 77 6.73 0.03 3.59
CA VAL A 77 7.62 0.53 4.66
C VAL A 77 8.50 1.67 4.16
N LYS A 78 8.99 1.62 2.92
CA LYS A 78 9.75 2.69 2.27
C LYS A 78 8.97 4.02 2.22
N VAL A 79 7.69 3.96 1.88
CA VAL A 79 6.79 5.12 1.82
C VAL A 79 6.51 5.66 3.23
N LEU A 80 6.26 4.78 4.20
CA LEU A 80 6.05 5.14 5.60
C LEU A 80 7.30 5.75 6.24
N TYR A 81 8.48 5.19 5.95
CA TYR A 81 9.77 5.72 6.42
C TYR A 81 10.01 7.16 5.96
N ARG A 82 9.49 7.52 4.79
CA ARG A 82 9.53 8.88 4.24
C ARG A 82 8.49 9.83 4.84
N GLY A 83 7.67 9.35 5.78
CA GLY A 83 6.67 10.14 6.48
C GLY A 83 5.40 10.40 5.67
N ALA A 84 5.03 9.52 4.75
CA ALA A 84 3.79 9.65 4.00
C ALA A 84 2.57 9.52 4.91
N ASP A 85 1.60 10.42 4.72
CA ASP A 85 0.30 10.38 5.39
C ASP A 85 -0.80 9.79 4.50
N ILE A 86 -0.55 9.75 3.19
CA ILE A 86 -1.49 9.21 2.19
C ILE A 86 -0.74 8.15 1.37
N LEU A 87 -1.29 6.93 1.35
CA LEU A 87 -0.77 5.82 0.56
C LEU A 87 -1.76 5.45 -0.52
N ILE A 88 -1.28 5.28 -1.75
CA ILE A 88 -2.08 4.79 -2.88
C ILE A 88 -1.57 3.40 -3.26
N LEU A 89 -2.42 2.39 -3.13
CA LEU A 89 -2.14 1.00 -3.41
C LEU A 89 -2.90 0.58 -4.69
N ASP A 90 -2.15 0.20 -5.71
CA ASP A 90 -2.70 -0.20 -7.00
C ASP A 90 -2.69 -1.72 -7.12
N GLU A 91 -3.88 -2.34 -7.14
CA GLU A 91 -4.09 -3.80 -7.17
C GLU A 91 -3.26 -4.58 -6.13
N PRO A 92 -3.26 -4.18 -4.84
CA PRO A 92 -2.30 -4.69 -3.86
C PRO A 92 -2.45 -6.17 -3.54
N THR A 93 -3.56 -6.78 -3.90
CA THR A 93 -3.88 -8.19 -3.61
C THR A 93 -3.83 -9.09 -4.85
N ALA A 94 -3.42 -8.57 -6.01
CA ALA A 94 -3.49 -9.29 -7.29
C ALA A 94 -2.71 -10.61 -7.28
N VAL A 95 -1.61 -10.69 -6.54
CA VAL A 95 -0.69 -11.82 -6.50
C VAL A 95 -0.54 -12.45 -5.09
N LEU A 96 -1.39 -12.03 -4.14
CA LEU A 96 -1.36 -12.52 -2.77
C LEU A 96 -2.29 -13.72 -2.60
N THR A 97 -1.90 -14.62 -1.70
CA THR A 97 -2.79 -15.66 -1.19
C THR A 97 -3.86 -15.03 -0.27
N PRO A 98 -4.99 -15.72 0.00
CA PRO A 98 -6.00 -15.22 0.93
C PRO A 98 -5.42 -14.85 2.30
N GLN A 99 -4.51 -15.67 2.83
CA GLN A 99 -3.88 -15.44 4.14
C GLN A 99 -2.97 -14.20 4.13
N GLU A 100 -2.28 -13.93 3.01
CA GLU A 100 -1.46 -12.71 2.85
C GLU A 100 -2.34 -11.48 2.67
N THR A 101 -3.49 -11.62 2.00
CA THR A 101 -4.50 -10.56 1.87
C THR A 101 -5.05 -10.16 3.23
N ASP A 102 -5.42 -11.12 4.08
CA ASP A 102 -5.91 -10.87 5.44
C ASP A 102 -4.87 -10.12 6.29
N LYS A 103 -3.59 -10.51 6.18
CA LYS A 103 -2.48 -9.81 6.85
C LYS A 103 -2.34 -8.37 6.34
N LEU A 104 -2.38 -8.16 5.03
CA LEU A 104 -2.31 -6.82 4.44
C LEU A 104 -3.46 -5.94 4.93
N PHE A 105 -4.69 -6.46 4.98
CA PHE A 105 -5.85 -5.72 5.47
C PHE A 105 -5.75 -5.39 6.96
N ALA A 106 -5.20 -6.30 7.78
CA ALA A 106 -4.91 -6.00 9.19
C ALA A 106 -3.91 -4.83 9.32
N ILE A 107 -2.84 -4.84 8.54
CA ILE A 107 -1.85 -3.77 8.48
C ILE A 107 -2.50 -2.45 8.06
N MET A 108 -3.37 -2.47 7.04
CA MET A 108 -4.08 -1.28 6.57
C MET A 108 -5.01 -0.70 7.64
N ARG A 109 -5.70 -1.57 8.41
CA ARG A 109 -6.51 -1.14 9.56
C ARG A 109 -5.65 -0.49 10.65
N ASN A 110 -4.46 -1.01 10.92
CA ASN A 110 -3.50 -0.42 11.86
C ASN A 110 -3.01 0.96 11.39
N MET A 111 -2.67 1.09 10.10
CA MET A 111 -2.28 2.38 9.51
C MET A 111 -3.42 3.40 9.60
N LYS A 112 -4.66 2.99 9.31
CA LYS A 112 -5.84 3.84 9.44
C LYS A 112 -6.05 4.29 10.89
N ALA A 113 -5.92 3.39 11.87
CA ALA A 113 -6.03 3.71 13.30
C ALA A 113 -4.95 4.72 13.75
N ASP A 114 -3.80 4.72 13.09
CA ASP A 114 -2.71 5.69 13.28
C ASP A 114 -2.91 7.01 12.51
N GLY A 115 -4.07 7.22 11.89
CA GLY A 115 -4.43 8.44 11.19
C GLY A 115 -3.92 8.54 9.75
N LYS A 116 -3.42 7.46 9.16
CA LYS A 116 -3.04 7.44 7.75
C LYS A 116 -4.27 7.32 6.84
N SER A 117 -4.20 7.92 5.67
CA SER A 117 -5.22 7.80 4.62
C SER A 117 -4.75 6.80 3.57
N LEU A 118 -5.62 5.85 3.21
CA LEU A 118 -5.33 4.79 2.26
C LEU A 118 -6.29 4.87 1.07
N ILE A 119 -5.75 4.85 -0.13
CA ILE A 119 -6.51 4.76 -1.37
C ILE A 119 -6.14 3.42 -2.02
N ILE A 120 -7.14 2.57 -2.23
CA ILE A 120 -6.96 1.27 -2.87
C ILE A 120 -7.62 1.32 -4.24
N ILE A 121 -6.88 0.94 -5.26
CA ILE A 121 -7.41 0.73 -6.60
C ILE A 121 -7.52 -0.77 -6.79
N THR A 122 -8.72 -1.29 -6.97
CA THR A 122 -8.98 -2.72 -7.19
C THR A 122 -10.27 -2.94 -7.95
N HIS A 123 -10.40 -4.08 -8.60
CA HIS A 123 -11.64 -4.55 -9.24
C HIS A 123 -12.36 -5.63 -8.41
N LYS A 124 -11.82 -6.01 -7.24
CA LYS A 124 -12.36 -7.06 -6.38
C LYS A 124 -13.34 -6.47 -5.36
N LEU A 125 -14.63 -6.49 -5.67
CA LEU A 125 -15.67 -5.82 -4.87
C LEU A 125 -15.74 -6.31 -3.42
N HIS A 126 -15.51 -7.61 -3.17
CA HIS A 126 -15.52 -8.16 -1.82
C HIS A 126 -14.41 -7.56 -0.94
N GLU A 127 -13.22 -7.31 -1.52
CA GLU A 127 -12.11 -6.67 -0.80
C GLU A 127 -12.44 -5.21 -0.46
N VAL A 128 -13.08 -4.51 -1.40
CA VAL A 128 -13.55 -3.13 -1.18
C VAL A 128 -14.51 -3.06 -0.01
N LEU A 129 -15.50 -3.96 0.05
CA LEU A 129 -16.50 -4.01 1.12
C LEU A 129 -15.89 -4.36 2.49
N ASP A 130 -14.80 -5.14 2.52
CA ASP A 130 -14.15 -5.56 3.77
C ASP A 130 -13.26 -4.47 4.38
N VAL A 131 -12.56 -3.68 3.57
CA VAL A 131 -11.47 -2.83 4.08
C VAL A 131 -11.71 -1.34 3.95
N SER A 132 -12.60 -0.88 3.05
CA SER A 132 -12.82 0.54 2.79
C SER A 132 -13.94 1.16 3.63
N ASP A 133 -13.88 2.47 3.83
CA ASP A 133 -14.97 3.26 4.43
C ASP A 133 -15.88 3.87 3.37
N ARG A 134 -15.29 4.12 2.19
CA ARG A 134 -15.96 4.78 1.07
C ARG A 134 -15.44 4.21 -0.25
N VAL A 135 -16.32 4.05 -1.19
CA VAL A 135 -16.05 3.53 -2.52
C VAL A 135 -16.36 4.60 -3.55
N ALA A 136 -15.39 4.87 -4.43
CA ALA A 136 -15.60 5.70 -5.61
C ALA A 136 -15.49 4.81 -6.87
N VAL A 137 -16.45 4.91 -7.75
CA VAL A 137 -16.51 4.12 -8.98
C VAL A 137 -16.07 4.97 -10.17
N LEU A 138 -15.04 4.49 -10.87
CA LEU A 138 -14.60 5.03 -12.15
C LEU A 138 -14.91 4.02 -13.25
N ARG A 139 -15.46 4.50 -14.37
CA ARG A 139 -15.79 3.66 -15.52
C ARG A 139 -15.43 4.38 -16.82
N LYS A 140 -14.65 3.72 -17.67
CA LYS A 140 -14.14 4.28 -18.94
C LYS A 140 -13.47 5.66 -18.78
N GLY A 141 -12.78 5.88 -17.64
CA GLY A 141 -12.11 7.14 -17.32
C GLY A 141 -13.02 8.22 -16.73
N GLU A 142 -14.29 7.96 -16.55
CA GLU A 142 -15.26 8.90 -15.96
C GLU A 142 -15.64 8.51 -14.54
N TYR A 143 -15.81 9.51 -13.68
CA TYR A 143 -16.33 9.32 -12.33
C TYR A 143 -17.83 9.09 -12.39
N VAL A 144 -18.27 7.92 -11.89
CA VAL A 144 -19.69 7.52 -11.89
C VAL A 144 -20.39 7.98 -10.62
N GLY A 145 -19.70 7.89 -9.50
CA GLY A 145 -20.23 8.26 -8.19
C GLY A 145 -19.43 7.64 -7.07
N ASP A 146 -19.83 7.92 -5.84
CA ASP A 146 -19.25 7.34 -4.64
C ASP A 146 -20.31 7.07 -3.58
N VAL A 147 -20.05 6.09 -2.73
CA VAL A 147 -20.94 5.62 -1.68
C VAL A 147 -20.15 5.25 -0.43
N ALA A 148 -20.72 5.47 0.74
CA ALA A 148 -20.15 4.93 1.98
C ALA A 148 -20.30 3.41 1.99
N THR A 149 -19.25 2.69 2.35
CA THR A 149 -19.23 1.21 2.29
C THR A 149 -20.35 0.58 3.13
N LYS A 150 -20.68 1.19 4.27
CA LYS A 150 -21.80 0.74 5.12
C LYS A 150 -23.17 0.78 4.44
N ASP A 151 -23.32 1.60 3.40
CA ASP A 151 -24.56 1.82 2.65
C ASP A 151 -24.52 1.12 1.28
N ALA A 152 -23.43 0.39 0.98
CA ALA A 152 -23.22 -0.32 -0.27
C ALA A 152 -23.29 -1.84 -0.06
N ASP A 153 -23.75 -2.54 -1.07
CA ASP A 153 -23.66 -3.98 -1.20
C ASP A 153 -23.00 -4.36 -2.54
N GLN A 154 -22.70 -5.64 -2.71
CA GLN A 154 -22.04 -6.12 -3.91
C GLN A 154 -22.89 -5.86 -5.17
N GLN A 155 -24.22 -5.92 -5.07
CA GLN A 155 -25.12 -5.68 -6.19
C GLN A 155 -25.10 -4.22 -6.63
N SER A 156 -25.23 -3.29 -5.69
CA SER A 156 -25.21 -1.84 -5.98
C SER A 156 -23.88 -1.41 -6.60
N LEU A 157 -22.76 -1.91 -6.10
CA LEU A 157 -21.44 -1.63 -6.69
C LEU A 157 -21.30 -2.24 -8.09
N THR A 158 -21.83 -3.45 -8.30
CA THR A 158 -21.85 -4.07 -9.63
C THR A 158 -22.67 -3.23 -10.62
N ASP A 159 -23.84 -2.76 -10.21
CA ASP A 159 -24.71 -1.92 -11.05
C ASP A 159 -24.05 -0.59 -11.41
N MET A 160 -23.26 -0.02 -10.51
CA MET A 160 -22.47 1.19 -10.81
C MET A 160 -21.30 0.91 -11.79
N THR A 161 -20.70 -0.28 -11.72
CA THR A 161 -19.56 -0.65 -12.59
C THR A 161 -20.01 -1.14 -13.95
N VAL A 162 -21.14 -1.85 -14.04
CA VAL A 162 -21.70 -2.40 -15.28
C VAL A 162 -22.77 -1.45 -15.83
N SER A 163 -22.55 -0.89 -17.00
CA SER A 163 -23.57 -0.16 -17.72
C SER A 163 -24.62 -1.15 -18.24
N TYR A 164 -25.75 -1.30 -17.58
CA TYR A 164 -26.93 -1.83 -18.26
C TYR A 164 -27.42 -0.78 -19.25
N THR A 165 -26.86 -0.78 -20.45
CA THR A 165 -27.54 -0.28 -21.63
C THR A 165 -28.59 -1.33 -22.00
N HIS A 166 -29.72 -1.36 -21.31
CA HIS A 166 -30.92 -1.88 -21.89
C HIS A 166 -31.52 -0.78 -22.76
N LEU A 167 -31.29 -0.90 -24.05
CA LEU A 167 -32.21 -0.43 -25.07
C LEU A 167 -33.38 -1.41 -25.15
#